data_3456206384bfa558e09601e682aae28e
#
_entry.id   3456206384bfa558e09601e682aae28e
#
_cell.length_a   1.000
_cell.length_b   1.000
_cell.length_c   1.000
_cell.angle_alpha   90.00
_cell.angle_beta   90.00
_cell.angle_gamma   90.00
#
_symmetry.space_group_name_H-M   'P 1'
#
loop_
_entity.id
_entity.type
_entity.pdbx_description
1 polymer ?
#
loop_
_entity_poly.entity_id
_entity_poly.type
_entity_poly.pdbx_seq_one_letter_code
_entity_poly.pdbx_strand_id
1 'polypeptide(L)'
;MDFALTQSQIDLVARVREYLETHITPELSAECAVSPEGGGPEWKAYIRQLGADGMLGVGWPTEYGGMGYGHVEQYLFYEEICRTGIPIPVVAVQTVAPAIMANGTDAQKAEYLPGILKGDIDVAIGYTEPDAGSDLAALRTRAERDGDEWVINGQKVFTSGAHMADYIWLAARTDTDAPKHKGISVFIVDAHSPGITIDAQHVMGGFRTNTTFYDNVRVS
;
A
#
# COMPACT_ATOMS: atom_id res chain seq x y z
N MET A 1 -13.39 12.88 -30.64
CA MET A 1 -13.18 11.97 -29.49
C MET A 1 -14.24 12.36 -28.47
N ASP A 2 -15.09 11.44 -28.06
CA ASP A 2 -16.13 11.70 -27.07
C ASP A 2 -15.61 11.29 -25.69
N PHE A 3 -15.61 12.21 -24.72
CA PHE A 3 -15.19 12.02 -23.34
C PHE A 3 -16.39 11.93 -22.37
N ALA A 4 -17.62 11.86 -22.91
CA ALA A 4 -18.80 11.73 -22.08
C ALA A 4 -18.78 10.38 -21.33
N LEU A 5 -19.18 10.40 -20.07
CA LEU A 5 -19.36 9.18 -19.29
C LEU A 5 -20.55 8.40 -19.83
N THR A 6 -20.43 7.09 -19.79
CA THR A 6 -21.56 6.19 -20.05
C THR A 6 -22.58 6.26 -18.91
N GLN A 7 -23.82 5.83 -19.15
CA GLN A 7 -24.84 5.82 -18.10
C GLN A 7 -24.40 4.96 -16.90
N SER A 8 -23.77 3.80 -17.14
CA SER A 8 -23.25 2.94 -16.07
C SER A 8 -22.16 3.61 -15.22
N GLN A 9 -21.32 4.47 -15.83
CA GLN A 9 -20.31 5.24 -15.11
C GLN A 9 -20.94 6.37 -14.28
N ILE A 10 -21.95 7.05 -14.81
CA ILE A 10 -22.74 8.05 -14.08
C ILE A 10 -23.41 7.40 -12.85
N ASP A 11 -24.05 6.24 -13.06
CA ASP A 11 -24.70 5.49 -11.99
C ASP A 11 -23.71 5.00 -10.93
N LEU A 12 -22.48 4.61 -11.33
CA LEU A 12 -21.40 4.26 -10.41
C LEU A 12 -21.04 5.46 -9.54
N VAL A 13 -20.79 6.62 -10.13
CA VAL A 13 -20.44 7.86 -9.40
C VAL A 13 -21.54 8.21 -8.39
N ALA A 14 -22.81 8.14 -8.79
CA ALA A 14 -23.92 8.42 -7.90
C ALA A 14 -23.96 7.47 -6.69
N ARG A 15 -23.78 6.16 -6.92
CA ARG A 15 -23.71 5.14 -5.84
C ARG A 15 -22.52 5.35 -4.92
N VAL A 16 -21.35 5.69 -5.46
CA VAL A 16 -20.16 5.97 -4.65
C VAL A 16 -20.40 7.19 -3.76
N ARG A 17 -20.97 8.27 -4.27
CA ARG A 17 -21.30 9.47 -3.48
C ARG A 17 -22.28 9.16 -2.35
N GLU A 18 -23.38 8.48 -2.64
CA GLU A 18 -24.34 8.06 -1.64
C GLU A 18 -23.69 7.19 -0.54
N TYR A 19 -22.81 6.27 -0.95
CA TYR A 19 -22.06 5.44 -0.03
C TYR A 19 -21.16 6.29 0.89
N LEU A 20 -20.39 7.22 0.31
CA LEU A 20 -19.49 8.10 1.06
C LEU A 20 -20.26 9.01 2.04
N GLU A 21 -21.36 9.60 1.61
CA GLU A 21 -22.25 10.41 2.46
C GLU A 21 -22.80 9.61 3.66
N THR A 22 -23.03 8.32 3.48
CA THR A 22 -23.57 7.44 4.52
C THR A 22 -22.51 6.98 5.52
N HIS A 23 -21.28 6.72 5.05
CA HIS A 23 -20.25 6.05 5.85
C HIS A 23 -19.15 6.98 6.39
N ILE A 24 -19.03 8.20 5.87
CA ILE A 24 -18.09 9.18 6.41
C ILE A 24 -18.75 9.93 7.57
N THR A 25 -18.35 9.56 8.79
CA THR A 25 -18.85 10.15 10.02
C THR A 25 -18.10 11.44 10.39
N PRO A 26 -18.67 12.31 11.21
CA PRO A 26 -17.94 13.45 11.76
C PRO A 26 -16.68 13.04 12.55
N GLU A 27 -16.73 11.91 13.25
CA GLU A 27 -15.63 11.35 14.04
C GLU A 27 -14.47 10.92 13.12
N LEU A 28 -14.75 10.20 12.04
CA LEU A 28 -13.76 9.83 11.01
C LEU A 28 -13.13 11.07 10.39
N SER A 29 -13.95 12.05 10.02
CA SER A 29 -13.48 13.32 9.45
C SER A 29 -12.58 14.08 10.42
N ALA A 30 -12.93 14.12 11.70
CA ALA A 30 -12.12 14.76 12.74
C ALA A 30 -10.79 14.03 12.96
N GLU A 31 -10.81 12.70 12.99
CA GLU A 31 -9.59 11.88 13.11
C GLU A 31 -8.64 12.13 11.94
N CYS A 32 -9.14 12.05 10.69
CA CYS A 32 -8.32 12.25 9.50
C CYS A 32 -7.85 13.69 9.31
N ALA A 33 -8.53 14.69 9.88
CA ALA A 33 -8.05 16.06 9.90
C ALA A 33 -6.78 16.25 10.78
N VAL A 34 -6.61 15.39 11.80
CA VAL A 34 -5.42 15.38 12.67
C VAL A 34 -4.34 14.45 12.16
N SER A 35 -4.74 13.32 11.56
CA SER A 35 -3.86 12.30 10.97
C SER A 35 -4.21 12.10 9.50
N PRO A 36 -3.73 12.95 8.60
CA PRO A 36 -4.10 12.90 7.18
C PRO A 36 -3.65 11.63 6.45
N GLU A 37 -2.73 10.87 7.02
CA GLU A 37 -2.30 9.55 6.55
C GLU A 37 -3.23 8.41 6.98
N GLY A 38 -4.19 8.66 7.90
CA GLY A 38 -5.07 7.64 8.46
C GLY A 38 -4.45 6.91 9.66
N GLY A 39 -4.81 5.64 9.85
CA GLY A 39 -4.21 4.74 10.86
C GLY A 39 -4.89 4.75 12.21
N GLY A 40 -5.78 5.69 12.49
CA GLY A 40 -6.56 5.73 13.74
C GLY A 40 -7.71 4.71 13.77
N PRO A 41 -8.40 4.57 14.90
CA PRO A 41 -9.46 3.57 15.07
C PRO A 41 -10.66 3.79 14.14
N GLU A 42 -11.10 5.03 13.93
CA GLU A 42 -12.21 5.35 13.04
C GLU A 42 -11.85 5.06 11.58
N TRP A 43 -10.63 5.42 11.17
CA TRP A 43 -10.12 5.10 9.84
C TRP A 43 -10.05 3.59 9.61
N LYS A 44 -9.50 2.83 10.56
CA LYS A 44 -9.42 1.35 10.45
C LYS A 44 -10.80 0.72 10.35
N ALA A 45 -11.78 1.20 11.11
CA ALA A 45 -13.15 0.73 11.02
C ALA A 45 -13.76 1.03 9.65
N TYR A 46 -13.54 2.23 9.12
CA TYR A 46 -14.00 2.65 7.80
C TYR A 46 -13.37 1.82 6.66
N ILE A 47 -12.05 1.57 6.72
CA ILE A 47 -11.38 0.74 5.71
C ILE A 47 -11.91 -0.70 5.71
N ARG A 48 -12.16 -1.29 6.88
CA ARG A 48 -12.80 -2.61 6.98
C ARG A 48 -14.23 -2.62 6.46
N GLN A 49 -14.99 -1.54 6.67
CA GLN A 49 -16.32 -1.39 6.08
C GLN A 49 -16.24 -1.33 4.56
N LEU A 50 -15.32 -0.54 3.98
CA LEU A 50 -15.08 -0.53 2.53
C LEU A 50 -14.71 -1.92 2.01
N GLY A 51 -13.90 -2.67 2.74
CA GLY A 51 -13.54 -4.05 2.40
C GLY A 51 -14.73 -4.99 2.43
N ALA A 52 -15.56 -4.93 3.49
CA ALA A 52 -16.77 -5.75 3.65
C ALA A 52 -17.80 -5.50 2.54
N ASP A 53 -17.90 -4.26 2.05
CA ASP A 53 -18.80 -3.84 0.98
C ASP A 53 -18.16 -4.00 -0.42
N GLY A 54 -16.95 -4.58 -0.50
CA GLY A 54 -16.23 -4.85 -1.74
C GLY A 54 -15.62 -3.62 -2.40
N MET A 55 -15.71 -2.44 -1.78
CA MET A 55 -15.27 -1.16 -2.35
C MET A 55 -13.76 -1.03 -2.49
N LEU A 56 -12.96 -1.79 -1.73
CA LEU A 56 -11.49 -1.80 -1.90
C LEU A 56 -11.08 -2.51 -3.19
N GLY A 57 -11.86 -3.48 -3.65
CA GLY A 57 -11.58 -4.30 -4.83
C GLY A 57 -12.20 -3.80 -6.15
N VAL A 58 -12.50 -2.52 -6.30
CA VAL A 58 -13.22 -1.98 -7.48
C VAL A 58 -12.60 -2.44 -8.79
N GLY A 59 -11.30 -2.36 -8.94
CA GLY A 59 -10.60 -2.76 -10.17
C GLY A 59 -9.94 -4.14 -10.12
N TRP A 60 -10.11 -4.89 -9.02
CA TRP A 60 -9.51 -6.21 -8.94
C TRP A 60 -10.30 -7.22 -9.78
N PRO A 61 -9.61 -8.24 -10.36
CA PRO A 61 -10.30 -9.35 -11.02
C PRO A 61 -11.27 -10.06 -10.07
N THR A 62 -12.39 -10.53 -10.63
CA THR A 62 -13.44 -11.21 -9.84
C THR A 62 -12.95 -12.51 -9.20
N GLU A 63 -11.95 -13.17 -9.78
CA GLU A 63 -11.30 -14.36 -9.22
C GLU A 63 -10.60 -14.10 -7.88
N TYR A 64 -10.20 -12.85 -7.61
CA TYR A 64 -9.64 -12.39 -6.33
C TYR A 64 -10.65 -11.66 -5.46
N GLY A 65 -11.93 -11.73 -5.78
CA GLY A 65 -13.02 -11.11 -5.02
C GLY A 65 -13.29 -9.64 -5.36
N GLY A 66 -12.68 -9.13 -6.43
CA GLY A 66 -12.91 -7.78 -6.91
C GLY A 66 -14.16 -7.60 -7.73
N MET A 67 -14.50 -6.36 -8.05
CA MET A 67 -15.65 -6.00 -8.88
C MET A 67 -15.41 -6.15 -10.39
N GLY A 68 -14.15 -6.28 -10.83
CA GLY A 68 -13.78 -6.43 -12.23
C GLY A 68 -14.01 -5.19 -13.08
N TYR A 69 -14.09 -4.01 -12.48
CA TYR A 69 -14.26 -2.76 -13.22
C TYR A 69 -12.99 -2.35 -13.97
N GLY A 70 -13.18 -1.58 -15.05
CA GLY A 70 -12.07 -1.05 -15.84
C GLY A 70 -11.38 0.15 -15.20
N HIS A 71 -10.34 0.65 -15.90
CA HIS A 71 -9.54 1.77 -15.38
C HIS A 71 -10.30 3.09 -15.24
N VAL A 72 -11.32 3.32 -16.08
CA VAL A 72 -12.15 4.53 -16.00
C VAL A 72 -13.02 4.51 -14.74
N GLU A 73 -13.64 3.38 -14.44
CA GLU A 73 -14.45 3.19 -13.25
C GLU A 73 -13.61 3.26 -11.98
N GLN A 74 -12.39 2.70 -11.99
CA GLN A 74 -11.43 2.87 -10.90
C GLN A 74 -11.09 4.34 -10.68
N TYR A 75 -10.76 5.07 -11.75
CA TYR A 75 -10.47 6.50 -11.66
C TYR A 75 -11.64 7.27 -11.04
N LEU A 76 -12.87 7.04 -11.52
CA LEU A 76 -14.06 7.70 -11.01
C LEU A 76 -14.31 7.42 -9.53
N PHE A 77 -14.11 6.18 -9.10
CA PHE A 77 -14.20 5.78 -7.69
C PHE A 77 -13.17 6.53 -6.83
N TYR A 78 -11.90 6.52 -7.24
CA TYR A 78 -10.83 7.18 -6.48
C TYR A 78 -10.98 8.71 -6.48
N GLU A 79 -11.48 9.30 -7.57
CA GLU A 79 -11.76 10.74 -7.63
C GLU A 79 -12.79 11.15 -6.57
N GLU A 80 -13.88 10.38 -6.42
CA GLU A 80 -14.90 10.67 -5.42
C GLU A 80 -14.37 10.50 -3.99
N ILE A 81 -13.58 9.46 -3.73
CA ILE A 81 -12.92 9.30 -2.42
C ILE A 81 -11.95 10.45 -2.13
N CYS A 82 -11.10 10.83 -3.06
CA CYS A 82 -10.15 11.93 -2.87
C CYS A 82 -10.83 13.26 -2.53
N ARG A 83 -12.05 13.48 -3.04
CA ARG A 83 -12.85 14.70 -2.73
C ARG A 83 -13.27 14.78 -1.26
N THR A 84 -13.34 13.66 -0.56
CA THR A 84 -13.71 13.63 0.86
C THR A 84 -12.57 14.02 1.79
N GLY A 85 -11.31 13.94 1.32
CA GLY A 85 -10.12 14.11 2.13
C GLY A 85 -9.81 12.92 3.06
N ILE A 86 -10.58 11.83 3.00
CA ILE A 86 -10.33 10.60 3.76
C ILE A 86 -9.33 9.73 2.99
N PRO A 87 -8.17 9.38 3.56
CA PRO A 87 -7.21 8.51 2.89
C PRO A 87 -7.70 7.07 2.82
N ILE A 88 -7.25 6.34 1.81
CA ILE A 88 -7.45 4.89 1.70
C ILE A 88 -6.10 4.21 1.41
N PRO A 89 -5.96 2.88 1.65
CA PRO A 89 -4.70 2.17 1.54
C PRO A 89 -4.33 1.90 0.06
N VAL A 90 -4.13 2.97 -0.72
CA VAL A 90 -3.85 2.88 -2.18
C VAL A 90 -2.60 2.06 -2.49
N VAL A 91 -1.59 2.09 -1.62
CA VAL A 91 -0.36 1.32 -1.80
C VAL A 91 -0.65 -0.18 -1.76
N ALA A 92 -1.35 -0.65 -0.74
CA ALA A 92 -1.72 -2.04 -0.60
C ALA A 92 -2.64 -2.49 -1.75
N VAL A 93 -3.69 -1.71 -2.04
CA VAL A 93 -4.75 -2.10 -2.97
C VAL A 93 -4.36 -1.94 -4.44
N GLN A 94 -3.63 -0.86 -4.81
CA GLN A 94 -3.34 -0.53 -6.23
C GLN A 94 -1.92 -0.85 -6.67
N THR A 95 -1.00 -1.08 -5.75
CA THR A 95 0.41 -1.34 -6.09
C THR A 95 0.81 -2.74 -5.69
N VAL A 96 0.70 -3.07 -4.40
CA VAL A 96 1.23 -4.33 -3.86
C VAL A 96 0.36 -5.51 -4.29
N ALA A 97 -0.95 -5.44 -4.11
CA ALA A 97 -1.84 -6.53 -4.47
C ALA A 97 -1.79 -6.88 -5.98
N PRO A 98 -1.84 -5.92 -6.93
CA PRO A 98 -1.65 -6.25 -8.33
C PRO A 98 -0.29 -6.89 -8.65
N ALA A 99 0.78 -6.47 -7.96
CA ALA A 99 2.10 -7.08 -8.12
C ALA A 99 2.12 -8.53 -7.61
N ILE A 100 1.47 -8.81 -6.47
CA ILE A 100 1.30 -10.17 -5.94
C ILE A 100 0.44 -11.01 -6.88
N MET A 101 -0.68 -10.47 -7.40
CA MET A 101 -1.53 -11.19 -8.38
C MET A 101 -0.75 -11.62 -9.61
N ALA A 102 0.12 -10.74 -10.13
CA ALA A 102 0.89 -10.98 -11.34
C ALA A 102 2.11 -11.91 -11.14
N ASN A 103 2.78 -11.83 -9.98
CA ASN A 103 4.11 -12.43 -9.81
C ASN A 103 4.22 -13.31 -8.54
N GLY A 104 3.29 -13.23 -7.61
CA GLY A 104 3.32 -14.00 -6.37
C GLY A 104 3.03 -15.48 -6.60
N THR A 105 3.55 -16.32 -5.71
CA THR A 105 3.16 -17.73 -5.63
C THR A 105 1.71 -17.88 -5.17
N ASP A 106 1.11 -19.04 -5.38
CA ASP A 106 -0.27 -19.31 -4.91
C ASP A 106 -0.38 -19.18 -3.39
N ALA A 107 0.67 -19.55 -2.64
CA ALA A 107 0.73 -19.36 -1.19
C ALA A 107 0.69 -17.88 -0.81
N GLN A 108 1.52 -17.04 -1.44
CA GLN A 108 1.53 -15.60 -1.23
C GLN A 108 0.19 -14.95 -1.59
N LYS A 109 -0.41 -15.34 -2.72
CA LYS A 109 -1.74 -14.84 -3.10
C LYS A 109 -2.80 -15.19 -2.07
N ALA A 110 -2.80 -16.44 -1.57
CA ALA A 110 -3.75 -16.89 -0.55
C ALA A 110 -3.55 -16.22 0.81
N GLU A 111 -2.31 -15.88 1.14
CA GLU A 111 -1.95 -15.25 2.42
C GLU A 111 -2.31 -13.76 2.45
N TYR A 112 -1.92 -13.00 1.42
CA TYR A 112 -1.98 -11.53 1.48
C TYR A 112 -3.24 -10.93 0.84
N LEU A 113 -3.69 -11.44 -0.32
CA LEU A 113 -4.76 -10.78 -1.08
C LEU A 113 -6.08 -10.68 -0.32
N PRO A 114 -6.55 -11.72 0.40
CA PRO A 114 -7.81 -11.61 1.14
C PRO A 114 -7.76 -10.58 2.27
N GLY A 115 -6.62 -10.46 2.97
CA GLY A 115 -6.43 -9.49 4.05
C GLY A 115 -6.40 -8.05 3.53
N ILE A 116 -5.72 -7.80 2.40
CA ILE A 116 -5.70 -6.50 1.74
C ILE A 116 -7.10 -6.11 1.27
N LEU A 117 -7.83 -7.03 0.62
CA LEU A 117 -9.17 -6.77 0.11
C LEU A 117 -10.18 -6.45 1.23
N LYS A 118 -10.01 -7.06 2.42
CA LYS A 118 -10.86 -6.80 3.60
C LYS A 118 -10.46 -5.55 4.37
N GLY A 119 -9.31 -4.93 4.04
CA GLY A 119 -8.78 -3.81 4.80
C GLY A 119 -8.18 -4.21 6.17
N ASP A 120 -7.80 -5.47 6.32
CA ASP A 120 -7.13 -5.99 7.52
C ASP A 120 -5.61 -5.91 7.42
N ILE A 121 -5.06 -5.82 6.20
CA ILE A 121 -3.64 -5.71 5.91
C ILE A 121 -3.38 -4.39 5.20
N ASP A 122 -2.52 -3.55 5.80
CA ASP A 122 -1.96 -2.36 5.15
C ASP A 122 -0.46 -2.53 4.88
N VAL A 123 0.04 -1.90 3.81
CA VAL A 123 1.42 -2.08 3.34
C VAL A 123 2.05 -0.73 3.02
N ALA A 124 3.24 -0.51 3.56
CA ALA A 124 4.09 0.62 3.20
C ALA A 124 5.13 0.23 2.13
N ILE A 125 5.62 1.21 1.35
CA ILE A 125 6.68 0.98 0.36
C ILE A 125 8.03 1.44 0.89
N GLY A 126 9.00 0.53 0.94
CA GLY A 126 10.40 0.76 1.27
C GLY A 126 11.30 0.70 0.03
N TYR A 127 11.31 1.77 -0.79
CA TYR A 127 12.11 1.85 -2.01
C TYR A 127 13.27 2.83 -1.88
N THR A 128 12.96 4.08 -1.54
CA THR A 128 13.89 5.20 -1.56
C THR A 128 14.95 5.09 -0.47
N GLU A 129 16.19 5.41 -0.80
CA GLU A 129 17.31 5.55 0.14
C GLU A 129 17.85 6.98 0.08
N PRO A 130 18.66 7.41 1.06
CA PRO A 130 19.27 8.75 1.04
C PRO A 130 19.98 9.08 -0.28
N ASP A 131 20.66 8.08 -0.87
CA ASP A 131 21.45 8.22 -2.11
C ASP A 131 20.76 7.60 -3.35
N ALA A 132 19.53 7.06 -3.22
CA ALA A 132 18.83 6.36 -4.29
C ALA A 132 17.33 6.70 -4.29
N GLY A 133 16.97 7.74 -5.02
CA GLY A 133 15.59 8.17 -5.26
C GLY A 133 15.16 7.88 -6.69
N SER A 134 15.25 8.86 -7.59
CA SER A 134 14.90 8.67 -9.01
C SER A 134 15.74 7.59 -9.68
N ASP A 135 17.00 7.42 -9.31
CA ASP A 135 17.81 6.27 -9.67
C ASP A 135 17.64 5.16 -8.63
N LEU A 136 16.46 4.54 -8.59
CA LEU A 136 16.16 3.43 -7.66
C LEU A 136 17.16 2.28 -7.80
N ALA A 137 17.68 2.03 -8.99
CA ALA A 137 18.65 0.97 -9.21
C ALA A 137 20.00 1.18 -8.51
N ALA A 138 20.26 2.39 -7.95
CA ALA A 138 21.42 2.65 -7.11
C ALA A 138 21.23 2.24 -5.65
N LEU A 139 20.10 1.65 -5.28
CA LEU A 139 19.83 1.21 -3.89
C LEU A 139 20.93 0.27 -3.36
N ARG A 140 21.20 0.38 -2.05
CA ARG A 140 22.27 -0.32 -1.32
C ARG A 140 21.76 -1.23 -0.21
N THR A 141 20.51 -1.11 0.22
CA THR A 141 19.90 -2.08 1.14
C THR A 141 20.11 -3.47 0.58
N ARG A 142 20.70 -4.39 1.35
CA ARG A 142 21.09 -5.74 0.92
C ARG A 142 20.18 -6.77 1.55
N ALA A 143 19.94 -7.85 0.80
CA ALA A 143 19.38 -9.07 1.30
C ALA A 143 20.33 -10.21 0.93
N GLU A 144 20.86 -10.89 1.91
CA GLU A 144 21.83 -11.98 1.76
C GLU A 144 21.21 -13.30 2.21
N ARG A 145 21.46 -14.39 1.45
CA ARG A 145 20.94 -15.71 1.81
C ARG A 145 21.65 -16.27 3.02
N ASP A 146 20.86 -16.78 3.97
CA ASP A 146 21.31 -17.54 5.14
C ASP A 146 20.42 -18.78 5.31
N GLY A 147 20.82 -19.89 4.67
CA GLY A 147 19.98 -21.08 4.57
C GLY A 147 18.74 -20.86 3.73
N ASP A 148 17.57 -21.07 4.33
CA ASP A 148 16.27 -20.89 3.67
C ASP A 148 15.71 -19.48 3.83
N GLU A 149 16.36 -18.63 4.62
CA GLU A 149 15.97 -17.25 4.89
C GLU A 149 16.85 -16.24 4.15
N TRP A 150 16.38 -15.00 4.14
CA TRP A 150 17.13 -13.82 3.75
C TRP A 150 17.40 -12.95 4.97
N VAL A 151 18.60 -12.39 5.07
CA VAL A 151 18.99 -11.42 6.09
C VAL A 151 19.11 -10.05 5.43
N ILE A 152 18.29 -9.11 5.86
CA ILE A 152 18.19 -7.77 5.28
C ILE A 152 18.89 -6.76 6.17
N ASN A 153 19.76 -5.94 5.55
CA ASN A 153 20.49 -4.85 6.20
C ASN A 153 20.44 -3.60 5.31
N GLY A 154 20.17 -2.43 5.94
CA GLY A 154 20.12 -1.16 5.22
C GLY A 154 19.17 -0.14 5.83
N GLN A 155 18.81 0.85 5.03
CA GLN A 155 17.87 1.89 5.44
C GLN A 155 17.03 2.38 4.26
N LYS A 156 15.81 2.82 4.54
CA LYS A 156 14.94 3.50 3.59
C LYS A 156 14.47 4.82 4.17
N VAL A 157 14.21 5.78 3.29
CA VAL A 157 13.64 7.08 3.65
C VAL A 157 12.30 7.29 2.93
N PHE A 158 11.49 8.16 3.50
CA PHE A 158 10.16 8.47 2.96
C PHE A 158 9.26 7.24 2.86
N THR A 159 9.40 6.30 3.80
CA THR A 159 8.52 5.13 3.93
C THR A 159 7.22 5.57 4.62
N SER A 160 6.37 6.28 3.88
CA SER A 160 5.12 6.80 4.40
C SER A 160 4.21 5.65 4.86
N GLY A 161 3.53 5.84 5.99
CA GLY A 161 2.65 4.81 6.56
C GLY A 161 3.36 3.67 7.30
N ALA A 162 4.70 3.52 7.26
CA ALA A 162 5.40 2.38 7.87
C ALA A 162 5.08 2.18 9.36
N HIS A 163 4.79 3.25 10.11
CA HIS A 163 4.46 3.19 11.54
C HIS A 163 3.09 2.59 11.86
N MET A 164 2.24 2.42 10.86
CA MET A 164 0.90 1.88 11.01
C MET A 164 0.63 0.67 10.10
N ALA A 165 1.54 0.40 9.16
CA ALA A 165 1.44 -0.73 8.23
C ALA A 165 1.78 -2.07 8.92
N ASP A 166 1.15 -3.13 8.45
CA ASP A 166 1.44 -4.50 8.88
C ASP A 166 2.68 -5.03 8.18
N TYR A 167 2.90 -4.63 6.92
CA TYR A 167 4.04 -5.06 6.12
C TYR A 167 4.71 -3.90 5.40
N ILE A 168 6.00 -4.10 5.07
CA ILE A 168 6.77 -3.23 4.21
C ILE A 168 7.11 -3.97 2.91
N TRP A 169 6.66 -3.43 1.78
CA TRP A 169 7.04 -3.85 0.43
C TRP A 169 8.41 -3.26 0.12
N LEU A 170 9.45 -4.05 0.39
CA LEU A 170 10.83 -3.62 0.47
C LEU A 170 11.65 -4.03 -0.74
N ALA A 171 12.27 -3.08 -1.44
CA ALA A 171 13.26 -3.36 -2.47
C ALA A 171 14.66 -3.49 -1.85
N ALA A 172 15.35 -4.61 -2.11
CA ALA A 172 16.70 -4.85 -1.65
C ALA A 172 17.56 -5.49 -2.74
N ARG A 173 18.87 -5.31 -2.63
CA ARG A 173 19.86 -5.91 -3.52
C ARG A 173 20.16 -7.33 -3.09
N THR A 174 19.84 -8.28 -3.97
CA THR A 174 20.04 -9.73 -3.79
C THR A 174 21.21 -10.27 -4.60
N ASP A 175 21.66 -9.53 -5.62
CA ASP A 175 22.83 -9.87 -6.43
C ASP A 175 23.65 -8.61 -6.69
N THR A 176 24.87 -8.57 -6.16
CA THR A 176 25.81 -7.44 -6.29
C THR A 176 26.64 -7.50 -7.57
N ASP A 177 26.73 -8.67 -8.20
CA ASP A 177 27.54 -8.93 -9.40
C ASP A 177 26.73 -8.72 -10.68
N ALA A 178 25.39 -8.75 -10.56
CA ALA A 178 24.48 -8.48 -11.68
C ALA A 178 24.54 -7.00 -12.10
N PRO A 179 24.20 -6.69 -13.36
CA PRO A 179 23.93 -5.31 -13.77
C PRO A 179 22.92 -4.65 -12.84
N LYS A 180 23.14 -3.37 -12.49
CA LYS A 180 22.45 -2.70 -11.39
C LYS A 180 20.92 -2.81 -11.40
N HIS A 181 20.29 -2.96 -12.58
CA HIS A 181 18.83 -3.13 -12.71
C HIS A 181 18.35 -4.57 -12.54
N LYS A 182 19.25 -5.57 -12.52
CA LYS A 182 18.88 -6.99 -12.48
C LYS A 182 19.14 -7.67 -11.13
N GLY A 183 19.86 -7.00 -10.24
CA GLY A 183 20.23 -7.56 -8.94
C GLY A 183 19.31 -7.10 -7.81
N ILE A 184 18.06 -6.73 -8.09
CA ILE A 184 17.09 -6.23 -7.11
C ILE A 184 15.92 -7.18 -7.03
N SER A 185 15.53 -7.52 -5.79
CA SER A 185 14.31 -8.25 -5.48
C SER A 185 13.42 -7.44 -4.55
N VAL A 186 12.16 -7.80 -4.48
CA VAL A 186 11.20 -7.20 -3.56
C VAL A 186 10.78 -8.23 -2.52
N PHE A 187 10.69 -7.82 -1.28
CA PHE A 187 10.31 -8.63 -0.13
C PHE A 187 9.05 -8.06 0.52
N ILE A 188 8.19 -8.95 1.03
CA ILE A 188 7.10 -8.59 1.94
C ILE A 188 7.65 -8.82 3.35
N VAL A 189 7.97 -7.74 4.05
CA VAL A 189 8.60 -7.78 5.36
C VAL A 189 7.57 -7.39 6.42
N ASP A 190 7.37 -8.22 7.44
CA ASP A 190 6.54 -7.85 8.59
C ASP A 190 7.16 -6.60 9.25
N ALA A 191 6.39 -5.51 9.32
CA ALA A 191 6.85 -4.22 9.83
C ALA A 191 7.25 -4.27 11.32
N HIS A 192 6.84 -5.32 12.03
CA HIS A 192 7.09 -5.54 13.45
C HIS A 192 8.24 -6.53 13.71
N SER A 193 8.92 -6.98 12.64
CA SER A 193 10.05 -7.91 12.76
C SER A 193 11.16 -7.33 13.63
N PRO A 194 11.83 -8.17 14.46
CA PRO A 194 13.03 -7.76 15.18
C PRO A 194 14.07 -7.20 14.22
N GLY A 195 14.74 -6.11 14.63
CA GLY A 195 15.76 -5.42 13.83
C GLY A 195 15.20 -4.28 12.96
N ILE A 196 13.89 -4.06 12.92
CA ILE A 196 13.29 -2.89 12.26
C ILE A 196 13.17 -1.74 13.26
N THR A 197 13.66 -0.57 12.87
CA THR A 197 13.42 0.70 13.56
C THR A 197 12.75 1.67 12.62
N ILE A 198 11.69 2.35 13.09
CA ILE A 198 10.88 3.28 12.31
C ILE A 198 10.91 4.65 12.97
N ASP A 199 11.66 5.58 12.37
CA ASP A 199 11.83 6.94 12.88
C ASP A 199 10.95 7.92 12.12
N ALA A 200 10.19 8.72 12.87
CA ALA A 200 9.28 9.71 12.32
C ALA A 200 10.00 10.88 11.65
N GLN A 201 9.51 11.26 10.47
CA GLN A 201 9.88 12.50 9.79
C GLN A 201 8.60 13.33 9.58
N HIS A 202 8.47 14.42 10.32
CA HIS A 202 7.33 15.35 10.17
C HIS A 202 7.62 16.32 9.03
N VAL A 203 6.68 16.43 8.11
CA VAL A 203 6.76 17.32 6.95
C VAL A 203 5.70 18.40 7.01
N MET A 204 5.82 19.42 6.16
CA MET A 204 4.79 20.47 6.08
C MET A 204 3.42 19.88 5.75
N GLY A 205 2.37 20.48 6.33
CA GLY A 205 0.98 20.03 6.10
C GLY A 205 0.49 18.96 7.07
N GLY A 206 1.26 18.66 8.13
CA GLY A 206 0.83 17.73 9.19
C GLY A 206 1.07 16.25 8.87
N PHE A 207 1.58 15.93 7.68
CA PHE A 207 1.90 14.56 7.30
C PHE A 207 3.15 14.05 8.03
N ARG A 208 3.14 12.74 8.30
CA ARG A 208 4.30 12.00 8.75
C ARG A 208 4.77 11.04 7.67
N THR A 209 6.06 11.11 7.31
CA THR A 209 6.75 10.01 6.66
C THR A 209 7.75 9.38 7.62
N ASN A 210 8.49 8.36 7.20
CA ASN A 210 9.41 7.69 8.10
C ASN A 210 10.72 7.37 7.40
N THR A 211 11.81 7.34 8.21
CA THR A 211 13.02 6.58 7.90
C THR A 211 12.88 5.21 8.54
N THR A 212 13.19 4.16 7.81
CA THR A 212 13.18 2.79 8.31
C THR A 212 14.57 2.20 8.23
N PHE A 213 15.02 1.57 9.32
CA PHE A 213 16.32 0.90 9.42
C PHE A 213 16.09 -0.59 9.56
N TYR A 214 16.95 -1.37 8.93
CA TYR A 214 16.92 -2.82 8.93
C TYR A 214 18.30 -3.32 9.42
N ASP A 215 18.31 -4.00 10.57
CA ASP A 215 19.49 -4.59 11.19
C ASP A 215 19.27 -6.08 11.38
N ASN A 216 19.85 -6.88 10.48
CA ASN A 216 19.73 -8.34 10.45
C ASN A 216 18.27 -8.85 10.46
N VAL A 217 17.38 -8.17 9.73
CA VAL A 217 15.97 -8.55 9.62
C VAL A 217 15.85 -9.83 8.79
N ARG A 218 15.21 -10.85 9.35
CA ARG A 218 15.04 -12.16 8.70
C ARG A 218 13.70 -12.27 8.00
N VAL A 219 13.74 -12.81 6.78
CA VAL A 219 12.55 -13.05 5.94
C VAL A 219 12.70 -14.41 5.26
N SER A 220 11.65 -15.22 5.28
CA SER A 220 11.57 -16.53 4.63
C SER A 220 11.25 -16.45 3.12
#